data_7e4f384eec4951d61b300e0a3729c870
#
_entry.id   7e4f384eec4951d61b300e0a3729c870
#
_cell.length_a   1.000
_cell.length_b   1.000
_cell.length_c   1.000
_cell.angle_alpha   90.00
_cell.angle_beta   90.00
_cell.angle_gamma   90.00
#
_symmetry.space_group_name_H-M   'P 1'
#
loop_
_entity.id
_entity.type
_entity.pdbx_description
1 polymer ?
#
loop_
_entity_poly.entity_id
_entity_poly.type
_entity_poly.pdbx_seq_one_letter_code
_entity_poly.pdbx_strand_id
1 'polypeptide(L)'
;MSTVDLSYELEDRSVSFTVSEELYPLAAIYGAAYLFVDRTWVFLDRPADKQVAVRLRAKESETTEEALDAMAGEFANELLNQVLRHRIGESTRDLRAYTMGRAFAGSAPRASIDALLAELDAEELEED
;
A
#
# COMPACT_ATOMS: atom_id res chain seq x y z
N MET A 1 22.62 -0.62 -6.97
CA MET A 1 22.14 0.55 -7.69
C MET A 1 20.71 0.89 -7.30
N SER A 2 20.49 2.11 -7.06
CA SER A 2 19.15 2.53 -6.70
C SER A 2 18.29 2.76 -7.93
N THR A 3 17.11 2.21 -7.95
CA THR A 3 16.15 2.45 -9.00
C THR A 3 15.31 3.68 -8.71
N VAL A 4 15.53 4.31 -7.57
CA VAL A 4 14.75 5.44 -7.12
C VAL A 4 15.64 6.66 -7.03
N ASP A 5 15.31 7.68 -7.79
CA ASP A 5 15.99 8.96 -7.74
C ASP A 5 15.37 9.81 -6.64
N LEU A 6 16.12 9.96 -5.55
CA LEU A 6 15.67 10.80 -4.45
C LEU A 6 16.15 12.22 -4.66
N SER A 7 15.24 13.16 -4.49
CA SER A 7 15.53 14.57 -4.60
C SER A 7 15.10 15.27 -3.31
N TYR A 8 16.02 16.01 -2.70
CA TYR A 8 15.77 16.68 -1.43
C TYR A 8 15.70 18.19 -1.62
N GLU A 9 14.72 18.81 -1.00
CA GLU A 9 14.62 20.25 -0.96
C GLU A 9 14.46 20.69 0.50
N LEU A 10 15.58 21.03 1.13
CA LEU A 10 15.57 21.41 2.54
C LEU A 10 14.75 22.65 2.82
N GLU A 11 14.79 23.62 1.92
CA GLU A 11 14.01 24.84 2.08
C GLU A 11 12.51 24.56 2.12
N ASP A 12 12.07 23.59 1.33
CA ASP A 12 10.68 23.17 1.30
C ASP A 12 10.41 22.02 2.26
N ARG A 13 11.43 21.53 2.90
CA ARG A 13 11.36 20.38 3.84
C ARG A 13 10.74 19.16 3.19
N SER A 14 11.12 18.91 1.95
CA SER A 14 10.50 17.81 1.20
C SER A 14 11.52 16.89 0.58
N VAL A 15 11.07 15.67 0.33
CA VAL A 15 11.79 14.67 -0.44
C VAL A 15 10.86 14.16 -1.52
N SER A 16 11.39 13.99 -2.72
CA SER A 16 10.61 13.52 -3.87
C SER A 16 11.26 12.33 -4.50
N PHE A 17 10.45 11.43 -5.00
CA PHE A 17 10.93 10.25 -5.73
C PHE A 17 9.80 9.71 -6.60
N THR A 18 10.17 8.89 -7.58
CA THR A 18 9.22 8.30 -8.50
C THR A 18 9.22 6.80 -8.31
N VAL A 19 8.05 6.19 -8.31
CA VAL A 19 7.91 4.74 -8.17
C VAL A 19 7.19 4.17 -9.38
N SER A 20 7.51 2.92 -9.71
CA SER A 20 6.91 2.22 -10.83
C SER A 20 5.63 1.51 -10.41
N GLU A 21 4.55 1.72 -11.13
CA GLU A 21 3.30 1.01 -10.88
C GLU A 21 3.39 -0.47 -11.21
N GLU A 22 4.42 -0.86 -11.97
CA GLU A 22 4.64 -2.28 -12.24
C GLU A 22 5.13 -3.01 -11.00
N LEU A 23 5.91 -2.35 -10.16
CA LEU A 23 6.38 -2.92 -8.89
C LEU A 23 5.42 -2.66 -7.76
N TYR A 24 4.83 -1.48 -7.72
CA TYR A 24 3.96 -1.06 -6.63
C TYR A 24 2.61 -0.64 -7.19
N PRO A 25 1.61 -1.50 -7.10
CA PRO A 25 0.27 -1.13 -7.58
C PRO A 25 -0.23 0.15 -6.92
N LEU A 26 -1.08 0.87 -7.62
CA LEU A 26 -1.58 2.15 -7.12
C LEU A 26 -2.24 2.02 -5.75
N ALA A 27 -2.92 0.90 -5.51
CA ALA A 27 -3.54 0.66 -4.20
C ALA A 27 -2.50 0.61 -3.09
N ALA A 28 -1.31 0.04 -3.36
CA ALA A 28 -0.23 0.01 -2.37
C ALA A 28 0.33 1.41 -2.13
N ILE A 29 0.42 2.21 -3.18
CA ILE A 29 0.90 3.59 -3.06
C ILE A 29 -0.05 4.41 -2.20
N TYR A 30 -1.36 4.29 -2.43
CA TYR A 30 -2.36 4.96 -1.61
C TYR A 30 -2.32 4.48 -0.16
N GLY A 31 -2.15 3.18 0.04
CA GLY A 31 -2.06 2.62 1.39
C GLY A 31 -0.87 3.16 2.17
N ALA A 32 0.28 3.23 1.52
CA ALA A 32 1.48 3.79 2.14
C ALA A 32 1.28 5.29 2.42
N ALA A 33 0.76 6.02 1.43
CA ALA A 33 0.54 7.46 1.57
C ALA A 33 -0.40 7.75 2.75
N TYR A 34 -1.43 6.96 2.91
CA TYR A 34 -2.40 7.15 3.98
C TYR A 34 -1.73 7.13 5.36
N LEU A 35 -0.74 6.28 5.54
CA LEU A 35 -0.05 6.17 6.81
C LEU A 35 0.86 7.37 7.10
N PHE A 36 1.12 8.18 6.10
CA PHE A 36 2.02 9.34 6.25
C PHE A 36 1.29 10.66 6.39
N VAL A 37 -0.04 10.68 6.20
CA VAL A 37 -0.79 11.96 6.17
C VAL A 37 -0.79 12.69 7.51
N ASP A 38 -0.55 11.99 8.61
CA ASP A 38 -0.53 12.61 9.93
C ASP A 38 0.70 13.47 10.15
N ARG A 39 1.83 13.06 9.61
CA ARG A 39 3.11 13.71 9.88
C ARG A 39 3.75 14.38 8.68
N THR A 40 3.18 14.19 7.50
CA THR A 40 3.69 14.81 6.28
C THR A 40 2.55 15.29 5.39
N TRP A 41 2.88 16.24 4.54
CA TRP A 41 2.03 16.57 3.41
C TRP A 41 2.44 15.65 2.28
N VAL A 42 1.51 14.86 1.78
CA VAL A 42 1.79 13.88 0.72
C VAL A 42 1.24 14.38 -0.60
N PHE A 43 2.10 14.47 -1.59
CA PHE A 43 1.71 14.89 -2.94
C PHE A 43 2.00 13.76 -3.90
N LEU A 44 1.02 13.38 -4.70
CA LEU A 44 1.15 12.34 -5.70
C LEU A 44 0.87 12.94 -7.06
N ASP A 45 1.67 12.55 -8.05
CA ASP A 45 1.50 13.00 -9.42
C ASP A 45 1.87 11.86 -10.35
N ARG A 46 1.45 11.96 -11.59
CA ARG A 46 1.74 10.95 -12.60
C ARG A 46 2.51 11.61 -13.73
N PRO A 47 3.85 11.68 -13.64
CA PRO A 47 4.65 12.35 -14.66
C PRO A 47 4.70 11.58 -15.99
N ALA A 48 4.51 10.29 -15.95
CA ALA A 48 4.53 9.44 -17.14
C ALA A 48 3.64 8.23 -16.90
N ASP A 49 3.37 7.48 -17.96
CA ASP A 49 2.58 6.26 -17.85
C ASP A 49 3.27 5.27 -16.92
N LYS A 50 2.50 4.65 -16.05
CA LYS A 50 2.97 3.67 -15.08
C LYS A 50 4.04 4.19 -14.12
N GLN A 51 4.09 5.49 -13.93
CA GLN A 51 4.99 6.11 -12.95
C GLN A 51 4.20 7.04 -12.05
N VAL A 52 4.50 6.98 -10.77
CA VAL A 52 3.89 7.87 -9.78
C VAL A 52 4.99 8.62 -9.06
N ALA A 53 4.93 9.93 -9.12
CA ALA A 53 5.84 10.79 -8.37
C ALA A 53 5.26 11.02 -6.99
N VAL A 54 6.07 10.78 -5.97
CA VAL A 54 5.69 10.96 -4.58
C VAL A 54 6.54 12.08 -4.00
N ARG A 55 5.88 13.04 -3.36
CA ARG A 55 6.58 14.09 -2.65
C ARG A 55 6.05 14.13 -1.22
N LEU A 56 6.96 14.05 -0.29
CA LEU A 56 6.65 14.09 1.13
C LEU A 56 7.25 15.36 1.72
N ARG A 57 6.42 16.21 2.26
CA ARG A 57 6.89 17.43 2.92
C ARG A 57 6.62 17.31 4.40
N ALA A 58 7.65 17.53 5.20
CA ALA A 58 7.54 17.45 6.65
C ALA A 58 6.63 18.56 7.17
N LYS A 59 5.78 18.22 8.12
CA LYS A 59 4.94 19.21 8.79
C LYS A 59 5.70 19.98 9.85
N GLU A 60 6.79 19.42 10.33
CA GLU A 60 7.62 20.07 11.33
C GLU A 60 8.33 21.28 10.71
N SER A 61 8.56 22.30 11.54
CA SER A 61 9.15 23.54 11.07
C SER A 61 10.62 23.40 10.70
N GLU A 62 11.29 22.39 11.22
CA GLU A 62 12.69 22.13 10.92
C GLU A 62 12.89 20.67 10.56
N THR A 63 13.76 20.42 9.59
CA THR A 63 14.11 19.06 9.22
C THR A 63 15.54 19.05 8.69
N THR A 64 16.10 17.86 8.56
CA THR A 64 17.43 17.66 8.02
C THR A 64 17.34 16.74 6.82
N GLU A 65 18.40 16.72 6.01
CA GLU A 65 18.49 15.78 4.90
C GLU A 65 18.39 14.35 5.38
N GLU A 66 19.02 14.06 6.54
CA GLU A 66 18.97 12.73 7.14
C GLU A 66 17.53 12.35 7.52
N ALA A 67 16.77 13.29 8.07
CA ALA A 67 15.38 13.05 8.44
C ALA A 67 14.53 12.81 7.20
N LEU A 68 14.78 13.55 6.14
CA LEU A 68 14.05 13.37 4.88
C LEU A 68 14.39 12.03 4.24
N ASP A 69 15.66 11.63 4.31
CA ASP A 69 16.09 10.34 3.79
C ASP A 69 15.41 9.20 4.55
N ALA A 70 15.36 9.32 5.88
CA ALA A 70 14.68 8.34 6.72
C ALA A 70 13.19 8.25 6.37
N MET A 71 12.56 9.38 6.13
CA MET A 71 11.16 9.45 5.75
C MET A 71 10.92 8.72 4.42
N ALA A 72 11.79 8.95 3.44
CA ALA A 72 11.69 8.26 2.17
C ALA A 72 11.89 6.76 2.33
N GLY A 73 12.84 6.36 3.18
CA GLY A 73 13.07 4.95 3.46
C GLY A 73 11.89 4.29 4.13
N GLU A 74 11.27 4.97 5.07
CA GLU A 74 10.06 4.46 5.73
C GLU A 74 8.92 4.31 4.73
N PHE A 75 8.78 5.27 3.83
CA PHE A 75 7.74 5.19 2.80
C PHE A 75 7.98 4.02 1.87
N ALA A 76 9.22 3.83 1.43
CA ALA A 76 9.58 2.70 0.56
C ALA A 76 9.31 1.36 1.25
N ASN A 77 9.66 1.27 2.53
CA ASN A 77 9.39 0.07 3.31
C ASN A 77 7.89 -0.18 3.44
N GLU A 78 7.13 0.88 3.63
CA GLU A 78 5.68 0.75 3.73
C GLU A 78 5.04 0.36 2.39
N LEU A 79 5.59 0.84 1.28
CA LEU A 79 5.13 0.41 -0.04
C LEU A 79 5.29 -1.10 -0.19
N LEU A 80 6.44 -1.62 0.18
CA LEU A 80 6.69 -3.05 0.11
C LEU A 80 5.75 -3.82 1.02
N ASN A 81 5.54 -3.30 2.22
CA ASN A 81 4.63 -3.90 3.18
C ASN A 81 3.21 -3.98 2.61
N GLN A 82 2.74 -2.92 1.95
CA GLN A 82 1.42 -2.90 1.33
C GLN A 82 1.31 -3.91 0.20
N VAL A 83 2.35 -4.03 -0.63
CA VAL A 83 2.36 -5.02 -1.71
C VAL A 83 2.25 -6.43 -1.15
N LEU A 84 3.05 -6.72 -0.12
CA LEU A 84 3.05 -8.04 0.49
C LEU A 84 1.70 -8.35 1.14
N ARG A 85 1.10 -7.39 1.80
CA ARG A 85 -0.22 -7.57 2.41
C ARG A 85 -1.28 -7.88 1.36
N HIS A 86 -1.27 -7.18 0.24
CA HIS A 86 -2.21 -7.44 -0.84
C HIS A 86 -2.02 -8.82 -1.43
N ARG A 87 -0.76 -9.22 -1.67
CA ARG A 87 -0.48 -10.54 -2.22
C ARG A 87 -0.86 -11.67 -1.26
N ILE A 88 -0.55 -11.50 0.00
CA ILE A 88 -0.93 -12.48 1.02
C ILE A 88 -2.45 -12.56 1.14
N GLY A 89 -3.11 -11.40 1.13
CA GLY A 89 -4.57 -11.34 1.16
C GLY A 89 -5.21 -12.07 -0.02
N GLU A 90 -4.70 -11.86 -1.22
CA GLU A 90 -5.19 -12.53 -2.41
C GLU A 90 -4.98 -14.03 -2.33
N SER A 91 -3.78 -14.47 -1.95
CA SER A 91 -3.46 -15.89 -1.81
C SER A 91 -4.34 -16.55 -0.75
N THR A 92 -4.53 -15.87 0.38
CA THR A 92 -5.37 -16.40 1.45
C THR A 92 -6.83 -16.47 1.02
N ARG A 93 -7.29 -15.47 0.30
CA ARG A 93 -8.67 -15.42 -0.21
C ARG A 93 -8.90 -16.57 -1.18
N ASP A 94 -7.99 -16.76 -2.12
CA ASP A 94 -8.10 -17.84 -3.09
C ASP A 94 -8.09 -19.20 -2.40
N LEU A 95 -7.24 -19.38 -1.40
CA LEU A 95 -7.16 -20.62 -0.64
C LEU A 95 -8.44 -20.86 0.15
N ARG A 96 -8.97 -19.83 0.80
CA ARG A 96 -10.23 -19.93 1.52
C ARG A 96 -11.38 -20.29 0.60
N ALA A 97 -11.46 -19.65 -0.54
CA ALA A 97 -12.51 -19.94 -1.53
C ALA A 97 -12.42 -21.38 -2.02
N TYR A 98 -11.22 -21.84 -2.32
CA TYR A 98 -10.99 -23.22 -2.75
C TYR A 98 -11.38 -24.21 -1.66
N THR A 99 -10.93 -23.96 -0.44
CA THR A 99 -11.21 -24.84 0.69
C THR A 99 -12.70 -24.90 0.98
N MET A 100 -13.37 -23.77 0.98
CA MET A 100 -14.82 -23.73 1.21
C MET A 100 -15.58 -24.40 0.09
N GLY A 101 -15.17 -24.21 -1.16
CA GLY A 101 -15.79 -24.85 -2.30
C GLY A 101 -15.72 -26.37 -2.16
N ARG A 102 -14.56 -26.90 -1.76
CA ARG A 102 -14.41 -28.33 -1.57
C ARG A 102 -15.17 -28.83 -0.36
N ALA A 103 -15.13 -28.09 0.74
CA ALA A 103 -15.80 -28.50 1.98
C ALA A 103 -17.31 -28.57 1.80
N PHE A 104 -17.89 -27.67 1.01
CA PHE A 104 -19.33 -27.58 0.87
C PHE A 104 -19.89 -28.17 -0.43
N ALA A 105 -19.01 -28.74 -1.24
CA ALA A 105 -19.42 -29.25 -2.55
C ALA A 105 -20.47 -30.34 -2.47
N GLY A 106 -20.50 -31.07 -1.38
CA GLY A 106 -21.36 -32.26 -1.30
C GLY A 106 -22.57 -32.17 -0.37
N SER A 107 -22.58 -31.32 0.64
CA SER A 107 -23.61 -31.48 1.66
C SER A 107 -23.93 -30.29 2.54
N ALA A 108 -23.16 -29.23 2.52
CA ALA A 108 -23.44 -28.10 3.42
C ALA A 108 -24.67 -27.32 3.00
N PRO A 109 -25.47 -26.83 3.95
CA PRO A 109 -26.61 -26.00 3.61
C PRO A 109 -26.15 -24.71 2.94
N ARG A 110 -26.93 -24.27 1.96
CA ARG A 110 -26.61 -23.07 1.20
C ARG A 110 -26.52 -21.83 2.10
N ALA A 111 -27.37 -21.76 3.10
CA ALA A 111 -27.36 -20.64 4.04
C ALA A 111 -26.03 -20.51 4.78
N SER A 112 -25.40 -21.64 5.10
CA SER A 112 -24.08 -21.64 5.77
C SER A 112 -23.00 -21.13 4.85
N ILE A 113 -23.06 -21.47 3.58
CA ILE A 113 -22.09 -21.00 2.60
C ILE A 113 -22.22 -19.49 2.44
N ASP A 114 -23.44 -18.99 2.31
CA ASP A 114 -23.68 -17.56 2.16
C ASP A 114 -23.20 -16.78 3.38
N ALA A 115 -23.41 -17.31 4.58
CA ALA A 115 -22.95 -16.67 5.80
C ALA A 115 -21.43 -16.58 5.86
N LEU A 116 -20.72 -17.64 5.46
CA LEU A 116 -19.27 -17.66 5.44
C LEU A 116 -18.71 -16.68 4.40
N LEU A 117 -19.35 -16.61 3.24
CA LEU A 117 -18.91 -15.66 2.22
C LEU A 117 -19.11 -14.23 2.67
N ALA A 118 -20.19 -13.96 3.39
CA ALA A 118 -20.44 -12.62 3.93
C ALA A 118 -19.37 -12.24 4.96
N GLU A 119 -18.92 -13.17 5.78
CA GLU A 119 -17.85 -12.93 6.74
C GLU A 119 -16.54 -12.62 6.04
N LEU A 120 -16.22 -13.32 4.97
CA LEU A 120 -15.00 -13.06 4.21
C LEU A 120 -15.03 -11.72 3.55
N ASP A 121 -16.18 -11.31 3.01
CA ASP A 121 -16.32 -9.98 2.41
C ASP A 121 -16.14 -8.89 3.47
N ALA A 122 -16.66 -9.10 4.67
CA ALA A 122 -16.49 -8.16 5.76
C ALA A 122 -15.01 -8.02 6.17
N GLU A 123 -14.29 -9.13 6.21
CA GLU A 123 -12.85 -9.10 6.50
C GLU A 123 -12.07 -8.32 5.44
N GLU A 124 -12.43 -8.49 4.18
CA GLU A 124 -11.79 -7.74 3.10
C GLU A 124 -12.01 -6.25 3.24
N LEU A 125 -13.20 -5.84 3.60
CA LEU A 125 -13.51 -4.43 3.80
C LEU A 125 -12.75 -3.84 4.97
N GLU A 126 -12.50 -4.62 6.01
CA GLU A 126 -11.72 -4.17 7.16
C GLU A 126 -10.24 -4.03 6.83
N GLU A 127 -9.72 -4.84 5.94
CA GLU A 127 -8.32 -4.78 5.53
C GLU A 127 -8.02 -3.58 4.62
N ASP A 128 -9.00 -3.08 3.94
CA ASP A 128 -8.85 -1.91 3.10
C ASP A 128 -8.89 -0.63 3.93
#